data_00930c3f69eca2bdef20fc25824955e5
#
_entry.id   00930c3f69eca2bdef20fc25824955e5
#
_cell.length_a   1.000
_cell.length_b   1.000
_cell.length_c   1.000
_cell.angle_alpha   90.00
_cell.angle_beta   90.00
_cell.angle_gamma   90.00
#
_symmetry.space_group_name_H-M   'P 1'
#
loop_
_entity.id
_entity.type
_entity.pdbx_description
1 polymer ?
#
loop_
_entity_poly.entity_id
_entity_poly.type
_entity_poly.pdbx_seq_one_letter_code
_entity_poly.pdbx_strand_id
1 'polypeptide(L)'
;MKLHHFTLACVLALNAGSGMAAVSAEEAAKLKTELTPFGAEKAGNKDGSIPAWTGGYTTPIPGDKPGGRRGDPFKDEKPFLSITAKNMDQHADKLTDGTKALLKKYPEFRVDVYKTHRTATAPQWVYDNTLKNATKGRLEGDLAKDVYGGIPFPIPKAGIEVMWNHVLRWRGTDWGVPSTQYQMTADGRTVLTTDGESERQMPYYFEGGSIADVQKRNNLYWRIRLVNVGPPIRAGEAIVGGTAMDFNDQAWVYLTGQRRVRKLPSPCCDTPTPSTAGNMMFDEVDIFTSRMDRFDWKLVGKQEMLIPYNVNRLLQPKTDAEVIGKAFIKPEYMRWELHRVWVVEANLRAGQRHQAVRNRYYCDEDTWQCSLADRWDANGQLWRTLYGVNFVAPDMPGTIMGAFGMVDLLSGQGHVADLVTGKAAQFPVRPRSAETVFSPESMAGESVR
;
A
#
# COMPACT_ATOMS: atom_id res chain seq x y z
N MET A 1 -64.37 39.00 -18.58
CA MET A 1 -63.20 38.15 -18.91
C MET A 1 -62.05 38.58 -18.04
N LYS A 2 -61.74 37.82 -16.96
CA LYS A 2 -60.62 38.09 -16.04
C LYS A 2 -59.48 37.11 -16.38
N LEU A 3 -58.35 37.68 -16.80
CA LEU A 3 -57.13 36.93 -17.03
C LEU A 3 -56.44 36.63 -15.71
N HIS A 4 -56.19 35.36 -15.37
CA HIS A 4 -55.40 34.95 -14.23
C HIS A 4 -53.94 34.71 -14.71
N HIS A 5 -53.02 35.47 -14.19
CA HIS A 5 -51.60 35.27 -14.36
C HIS A 5 -51.12 34.18 -13.39
N PHE A 6 -50.67 33.04 -13.89
CA PHE A 6 -49.96 32.04 -13.13
C PHE A 6 -48.47 32.36 -13.18
N THR A 7 -47.93 32.76 -12.04
CA THR A 7 -46.50 32.93 -11.87
C THR A 7 -45.87 31.61 -11.50
N LEU A 8 -45.10 31.03 -12.42
CA LEU A 8 -44.32 29.80 -12.20
C LEU A 8 -43.03 30.15 -11.47
N ALA A 9 -42.92 29.84 -10.20
CA ALA A 9 -41.71 29.99 -9.39
C ALA A 9 -40.79 28.77 -9.66
N CYS A 10 -39.73 28.95 -10.45
CA CYS A 10 -38.64 27.99 -10.57
C CYS A 10 -37.82 27.98 -9.28
N VAL A 11 -37.96 26.92 -8.47
CA VAL A 11 -37.04 26.63 -7.38
C VAL A 11 -35.78 26.01 -7.97
N LEU A 12 -34.73 26.81 -8.08
CA LEU A 12 -33.37 26.30 -8.33
C LEU A 12 -32.90 25.58 -7.06
N ALA A 13 -32.94 24.26 -7.07
CA ALA A 13 -32.22 23.46 -6.07
C ALA A 13 -30.70 23.57 -6.35
N LEU A 14 -30.03 24.44 -5.60
CA LEU A 14 -28.59 24.44 -5.49
C LEU A 14 -28.16 23.11 -4.83
N ASN A 15 -27.73 22.15 -5.61
CA ASN A 15 -26.92 21.05 -5.12
C ASN A 15 -25.55 21.62 -4.69
N ALA A 16 -25.48 22.17 -3.49
CA ALA A 16 -24.21 22.38 -2.82
C ALA A 16 -23.62 21.00 -2.58
N GLY A 17 -22.61 20.61 -3.36
CA GLY A 17 -21.81 19.44 -3.11
C GLY A 17 -21.29 19.53 -1.67
N SER A 18 -21.85 18.73 -0.79
CA SER A 18 -21.46 18.65 0.62
C SER A 18 -20.04 18.10 0.68
N GLY A 19 -19.06 18.99 0.70
CA GLY A 19 -17.70 18.62 1.10
C GLY A 19 -17.81 17.97 2.47
N MET A 20 -17.34 16.71 2.61
CA MET A 20 -17.31 16.08 3.93
C MET A 20 -16.35 16.88 4.79
N ALA A 21 -16.87 17.42 5.89
CA ALA A 21 -16.13 18.32 6.76
C ALA A 21 -15.07 17.57 7.57
N ALA A 22 -13.95 18.23 7.83
CA ALA A 22 -12.98 17.85 8.84
C ALA A 22 -13.68 17.51 10.18
N VAL A 23 -13.05 16.68 11.00
CA VAL A 23 -13.61 16.39 12.33
C VAL A 23 -13.53 17.61 13.24
N SER A 24 -14.38 17.67 14.26
CA SER A 24 -14.35 18.76 15.24
C SER A 24 -13.03 18.77 16.03
N ALA A 25 -12.68 19.91 16.61
CA ALA A 25 -11.49 20.02 17.47
C ALA A 25 -11.57 19.06 18.69
N GLU A 26 -12.76 18.81 19.21
CA GLU A 26 -13.02 17.87 20.30
C GLU A 26 -12.76 16.43 19.85
N GLU A 27 -13.24 16.07 18.66
CA GLU A 27 -13.02 14.75 18.06
C GLU A 27 -11.53 14.52 17.75
N ALA A 28 -10.84 15.53 17.21
CA ALA A 28 -9.40 15.51 16.96
C ALA A 28 -8.57 15.38 18.24
N ALA A 29 -9.04 15.93 19.37
CA ALA A 29 -8.35 15.81 20.65
C ALA A 29 -8.22 14.35 21.14
N LYS A 30 -9.06 13.45 20.66
CA LYS A 30 -8.97 12.01 20.96
C LYS A 30 -7.66 11.39 20.46
N LEU A 31 -7.00 11.96 19.44
CA LEU A 31 -5.67 11.54 18.97
C LEU A 31 -4.57 11.67 20.03
N LYS A 32 -4.85 12.41 21.13
CA LYS A 32 -3.93 12.55 22.27
C LYS A 32 -4.27 11.67 23.47
N THR A 33 -5.46 11.07 23.48
CA THR A 33 -6.01 10.37 24.66
C THR A 33 -6.41 8.93 24.32
N GLU A 34 -7.57 8.74 23.71
CA GLU A 34 -8.19 7.44 23.44
C GLU A 34 -7.59 6.75 22.19
N LEU A 35 -7.16 7.56 21.23
CA LEU A 35 -6.57 7.09 19.97
C LEU A 35 -5.05 7.24 20.00
N THR A 36 -4.38 6.45 19.17
CA THR A 36 -2.98 6.68 18.83
C THR A 36 -2.85 7.97 17.99
N PRO A 37 -1.67 8.56 17.87
CA PRO A 37 -1.49 9.74 17.02
C PRO A 37 -1.86 9.53 15.54
N PHE A 38 -1.97 8.27 15.09
CA PHE A 38 -2.44 7.90 13.75
C PHE A 38 -3.95 7.60 13.67
N GLY A 39 -4.66 7.61 14.79
CA GLY A 39 -6.11 7.42 14.84
C GLY A 39 -6.57 5.99 15.12
N ALA A 40 -5.65 5.07 15.38
CA ALA A 40 -6.00 3.73 15.84
C ALA A 40 -6.52 3.75 17.29
N GLU A 41 -7.33 2.78 17.69
CA GLU A 41 -7.71 2.62 19.09
C GLU A 41 -6.48 2.29 19.93
N LYS A 42 -6.17 3.13 20.95
CA LYS A 42 -5.00 2.95 21.79
C LYS A 42 -5.10 1.74 22.68
N ALA A 43 -6.29 1.45 23.21
CA ALA A 43 -6.55 0.30 24.06
C ALA A 43 -6.41 -1.03 23.31
N GLY A 44 -6.08 -2.09 24.04
CA GLY A 44 -6.18 -3.46 23.55
C GLY A 44 -7.64 -3.90 23.36
N ASN A 45 -7.84 -5.08 22.76
CA ASN A 45 -9.15 -5.68 22.65
C ASN A 45 -9.56 -6.41 23.95
N LYS A 46 -10.82 -6.87 24.03
CA LYS A 46 -11.39 -7.44 25.26
C LYS A 46 -10.72 -8.71 25.75
N ASP A 47 -10.27 -9.57 24.83
CA ASP A 47 -9.64 -10.85 25.16
C ASP A 47 -8.11 -10.78 25.31
N GLY A 48 -7.53 -9.59 25.06
CA GLY A 48 -6.09 -9.35 25.17
C GLY A 48 -5.26 -9.88 23.99
N SER A 49 -5.88 -10.42 22.96
CA SER A 49 -5.17 -10.90 21.76
C SER A 49 -4.57 -9.77 20.92
N ILE A 50 -5.16 -8.58 20.99
CA ILE A 50 -4.57 -7.32 20.48
C ILE A 50 -4.18 -6.48 21.71
N PRO A 51 -2.88 -6.25 21.97
CA PRO A 51 -2.44 -5.47 23.13
C PRO A 51 -2.70 -3.97 22.95
N ALA A 52 -2.65 -3.20 24.05
CA ALA A 52 -2.64 -1.76 23.97
C ALA A 52 -1.40 -1.26 23.21
N TRP A 53 -1.55 -0.18 22.46
CA TRP A 53 -0.41 0.48 21.82
C TRP A 53 0.39 1.29 22.86
N THR A 54 1.71 1.08 22.90
CA THR A 54 2.62 1.67 23.89
C THR A 54 3.70 2.55 23.29
N GLY A 55 3.49 3.07 22.06
CA GLY A 55 4.45 3.93 21.36
C GLY A 55 5.08 3.32 20.12
N GLY A 56 4.76 2.06 19.81
CA GLY A 56 5.33 1.33 18.69
C GLY A 56 6.72 0.77 18.99
N TYR A 57 7.44 0.36 17.93
CA TYR A 57 8.77 -0.22 18.05
C TYR A 57 9.83 0.83 17.67
N THR A 58 10.63 1.28 18.63
CA THR A 58 11.59 2.37 18.47
C THR A 58 13.04 1.97 18.79
N THR A 59 13.27 0.76 19.32
CA THR A 59 14.58 0.29 19.68
C THR A 59 15.34 -0.29 18.49
N PRO A 60 16.68 -0.19 18.42
CA PRO A 60 17.46 -0.85 17.39
C PRO A 60 17.21 -2.37 17.39
N ILE A 61 17.08 -2.96 16.20
CA ILE A 61 16.91 -4.40 16.05
C ILE A 61 18.29 -5.08 16.10
N PRO A 62 18.47 -6.12 16.95
CA PRO A 62 19.71 -6.87 16.96
C PRO A 62 20.02 -7.49 15.59
N GLY A 63 21.21 -7.20 15.07
CA GLY A 63 21.63 -7.67 13.75
C GLY A 63 21.38 -6.71 12.60
N ASP A 64 20.65 -5.61 12.82
CA ASP A 64 20.53 -4.53 11.83
C ASP A 64 21.88 -3.92 11.52
N LYS A 65 22.10 -3.66 10.23
CA LYS A 65 23.26 -2.92 9.75
C LYS A 65 22.76 -1.68 8.99
N PRO A 66 23.12 -0.46 9.41
CA PRO A 66 22.73 0.74 8.69
C PRO A 66 23.08 0.63 7.20
N GLY A 67 22.09 0.84 6.34
CA GLY A 67 22.23 0.70 4.89
C GLY A 67 22.48 -0.72 4.37
N GLY A 68 22.47 -1.74 5.24
CA GLY A 68 22.71 -3.13 4.92
C GLY A 68 21.48 -4.03 5.13
N ARG A 69 21.73 -5.25 5.63
CA ARG A 69 20.66 -6.22 5.93
C ARG A 69 19.97 -5.86 7.24
N ARG A 70 18.67 -6.11 7.28
CA ARG A 70 17.82 -5.86 8.46
C ARG A 70 17.66 -7.12 9.30
N GLY A 71 17.62 -6.96 10.61
CA GLY A 71 17.32 -8.03 11.57
C GLY A 71 15.83 -8.34 11.69
N ASP A 72 15.53 -9.37 12.48
CA ASP A 72 14.18 -9.74 12.87
C ASP A 72 14.02 -9.57 14.38
N PRO A 73 13.19 -8.60 14.86
CA PRO A 73 12.98 -8.38 16.28
C PRO A 73 12.24 -9.53 16.97
N PHE A 74 11.58 -10.38 16.18
CA PHE A 74 10.73 -11.48 16.68
C PHE A 74 11.23 -12.87 16.22
N LYS A 75 12.51 -13.00 15.89
CA LYS A 75 13.13 -14.22 15.32
C LYS A 75 12.89 -15.49 16.14
N ASP A 76 12.82 -15.36 17.47
CA ASP A 76 12.70 -16.48 18.39
C ASP A 76 11.24 -16.90 18.66
N GLU A 77 10.27 -16.11 18.16
CA GLU A 77 8.87 -16.44 18.30
C GLU A 77 8.43 -17.53 17.34
N LYS A 78 7.56 -18.40 17.84
CA LYS A 78 6.91 -19.46 17.05
C LYS A 78 5.41 -19.18 16.89
N PRO A 79 4.78 -19.64 15.81
CA PRO A 79 3.34 -19.54 15.70
C PRO A 79 2.68 -20.39 16.82
N PHE A 80 1.64 -19.85 17.43
CA PHE A 80 0.83 -20.59 18.41
C PHE A 80 -0.36 -21.30 17.75
N LEU A 81 -0.68 -20.97 16.51
CA LEU A 81 -1.75 -21.54 15.72
C LEU A 81 -1.34 -21.57 14.25
N SER A 82 -1.62 -22.67 13.55
CA SER A 82 -1.53 -22.77 12.09
C SER A 82 -2.92 -23.06 11.53
N ILE A 83 -3.42 -22.17 10.68
CA ILE A 83 -4.70 -22.32 10.00
C ILE A 83 -4.46 -22.91 8.61
N THR A 84 -5.17 -23.98 8.32
CA THR A 84 -5.15 -24.71 7.04
C THR A 84 -6.57 -24.94 6.55
N ALA A 85 -6.76 -25.54 5.39
CA ALA A 85 -8.09 -25.92 4.90
C ALA A 85 -8.92 -26.76 5.91
N LYS A 86 -8.23 -27.49 6.82
CA LYS A 86 -8.90 -28.42 7.77
C LYS A 86 -9.58 -27.70 8.94
N ASN A 87 -9.09 -26.53 9.35
CA ASN A 87 -9.58 -25.79 10.51
C ASN A 87 -9.98 -24.33 10.21
N MET A 88 -9.91 -23.90 8.97
CA MET A 88 -10.19 -22.51 8.59
C MET A 88 -11.60 -22.04 8.94
N ASP A 89 -12.59 -22.96 8.95
CA ASP A 89 -13.98 -22.59 9.24
C ASP A 89 -14.16 -22.12 10.69
N GLN A 90 -13.29 -22.56 11.62
CA GLN A 90 -13.26 -22.08 13.01
C GLN A 90 -12.73 -20.65 13.14
N HIS A 91 -12.11 -20.10 12.09
CA HIS A 91 -11.47 -18.79 12.05
C HIS A 91 -11.95 -17.95 10.86
N ALA A 92 -13.07 -18.36 10.25
CA ALA A 92 -13.55 -17.79 8.99
C ALA A 92 -13.88 -16.28 9.08
N ASP A 93 -14.26 -15.81 10.26
CA ASP A 93 -14.53 -14.41 10.60
C ASP A 93 -13.27 -13.52 10.58
N LYS A 94 -12.09 -14.13 10.73
CA LYS A 94 -10.78 -13.43 10.75
C LYS A 94 -10.00 -13.57 9.43
N LEU A 95 -10.56 -14.25 8.44
CA LEU A 95 -9.92 -14.52 7.14
C LEU A 95 -10.66 -13.83 6.00
N THR A 96 -9.91 -13.26 5.06
CA THR A 96 -10.49 -12.70 3.83
C THR A 96 -11.00 -13.82 2.91
N ASP A 97 -11.86 -13.47 1.94
CA ASP A 97 -12.34 -14.44 0.96
C ASP A 97 -11.19 -14.99 0.11
N GLY A 98 -10.21 -14.15 -0.23
CA GLY A 98 -9.00 -14.57 -0.93
C GLY A 98 -8.14 -15.52 -0.11
N THR A 99 -7.93 -15.23 1.18
CA THR A 99 -7.17 -16.14 2.08
C THR A 99 -7.86 -17.50 2.20
N LYS A 100 -9.20 -17.52 2.36
CA LYS A 100 -9.98 -18.77 2.38
C LYS A 100 -9.86 -19.54 1.06
N ALA A 101 -9.87 -18.83 -0.08
CA ALA A 101 -9.69 -19.45 -1.39
C ALA A 101 -8.29 -20.06 -1.56
N LEU A 102 -7.23 -19.37 -1.09
CA LEU A 102 -5.88 -19.91 -1.08
C LEU A 102 -5.75 -21.17 -0.23
N LEU A 103 -6.31 -21.17 0.98
CA LEU A 103 -6.33 -22.33 1.87
C LEU A 103 -7.00 -23.56 1.24
N LYS A 104 -8.10 -23.34 0.49
CA LYS A 104 -8.82 -24.41 -0.23
C LYS A 104 -8.06 -24.92 -1.46
N LYS A 105 -7.42 -24.00 -2.19
CA LYS A 105 -6.80 -24.32 -3.49
C LYS A 105 -5.42 -24.94 -3.35
N TYR A 106 -4.64 -24.53 -2.34
CA TYR A 106 -3.24 -24.91 -2.19
C TYR A 106 -3.00 -25.61 -0.85
N PRO A 107 -2.81 -26.96 -0.85
CA PRO A 107 -2.57 -27.72 0.39
C PRO A 107 -1.33 -27.26 1.18
N GLU A 108 -0.34 -26.68 0.50
CA GLU A 108 0.88 -26.14 1.08
C GLU A 108 0.71 -24.74 1.68
N PHE A 109 -0.39 -24.04 1.36
CA PHE A 109 -0.68 -22.73 1.95
C PHE A 109 -1.25 -22.89 3.36
N ARG A 110 -0.79 -22.08 4.28
CA ARG A 110 -1.29 -21.99 5.64
C ARG A 110 -1.10 -20.57 6.19
N VAL A 111 -1.85 -20.24 7.21
CA VAL A 111 -1.73 -18.99 7.98
C VAL A 111 -1.13 -19.35 9.33
N ASP A 112 0.16 -19.07 9.51
CA ASP A 112 0.86 -19.26 10.78
C ASP A 112 0.68 -18.00 11.64
N VAL A 113 -0.10 -18.14 12.74
CA VAL A 113 -0.52 -17.02 13.59
C VAL A 113 0.44 -16.84 14.74
N TYR A 114 0.90 -15.62 14.93
CA TYR A 114 1.82 -15.22 15.97
C TYR A 114 1.17 -14.23 16.93
N LYS A 115 1.79 -14.03 18.09
CA LYS A 115 1.39 -13.00 19.03
C LYS A 115 1.44 -11.62 18.36
N THR A 116 0.42 -10.82 18.56
CA THR A 116 0.31 -9.47 18.02
C THR A 116 1.27 -8.50 18.69
N HIS A 117 2.03 -7.77 17.90
CA HIS A 117 2.87 -6.65 18.32
C HIS A 117 2.52 -5.39 17.52
N ARG A 118 2.04 -4.38 18.22
CA ARG A 118 1.68 -3.09 17.61
C ARG A 118 2.92 -2.19 17.48
N THR A 119 3.63 -2.36 16.38
CA THR A 119 4.96 -1.77 16.15
C THR A 119 4.93 -0.42 15.44
N ALA A 120 3.77 0.01 14.96
CA ALA A 120 3.61 1.27 14.21
C ALA A 120 4.11 2.47 15.02
N THR A 121 4.97 3.27 14.40
CA THR A 121 5.52 4.51 14.96
C THR A 121 5.89 5.49 13.85
N ALA A 122 6.11 6.76 14.19
CA ALA A 122 6.59 7.79 13.28
C ALA A 122 7.30 8.91 14.07
N PRO A 123 8.05 9.81 13.40
CA PRO A 123 8.58 11.01 14.03
C PRO A 123 7.48 11.93 14.57
N GLN A 124 7.78 12.67 15.64
CA GLN A 124 6.80 13.55 16.30
C GLN A 124 6.15 14.56 15.34
N TRP A 125 6.95 15.13 14.42
CA TRP A 125 6.42 16.11 13.47
C TRP A 125 5.35 15.52 12.52
N VAL A 126 5.40 14.21 12.23
CA VAL A 126 4.35 13.50 11.45
C VAL A 126 3.07 13.40 12.28
N TYR A 127 3.17 13.12 13.57
CA TYR A 127 2.04 13.12 14.48
C TYR A 127 1.41 14.51 14.63
N ASP A 128 2.23 15.55 14.75
CA ASP A 128 1.77 16.93 14.84
C ASP A 128 1.04 17.37 13.56
N ASN A 129 1.51 16.95 12.41
CA ASN A 129 0.83 17.21 11.14
C ASN A 129 -0.45 16.37 10.98
N THR A 130 -0.45 15.12 11.46
CA THR A 130 -1.67 14.29 11.51
C THR A 130 -2.77 14.96 12.32
N LEU A 131 -2.43 15.52 13.48
CA LEU A 131 -3.38 16.28 14.30
C LEU A 131 -3.92 17.54 13.58
N LYS A 132 -3.06 18.25 12.84
CA LYS A 132 -3.48 19.39 12.01
C LYS A 132 -4.39 18.95 10.87
N ASN A 133 -4.05 17.85 10.20
CA ASN A 133 -4.86 17.30 9.11
C ASN A 133 -6.25 16.88 9.59
N ALA A 134 -6.38 16.33 10.81
CA ALA A 134 -7.67 15.92 11.37
C ALA A 134 -8.72 17.06 11.35
N THR A 135 -8.28 18.29 11.61
CA THR A 135 -9.19 19.47 11.67
C THR A 135 -9.24 20.31 10.39
N LYS A 136 -8.32 20.06 9.44
CA LYS A 136 -8.23 20.84 8.19
C LYS A 136 -8.51 20.01 6.95
N GLY A 137 -8.18 18.72 7.01
CA GLY A 137 -8.32 17.80 5.88
C GLY A 137 -9.77 17.65 5.46
N ARG A 138 -10.03 17.76 4.17
CA ARG A 138 -11.37 17.61 3.60
C ARG A 138 -11.32 16.93 2.25
N LEU A 139 -12.43 16.37 1.85
CA LEU A 139 -12.61 15.88 0.49
C LEU A 139 -13.25 16.98 -0.37
N GLU A 140 -12.74 17.14 -1.59
CA GLU A 140 -13.35 17.94 -2.64
C GLU A 140 -13.55 17.05 -3.85
N GLY A 141 -14.77 16.55 -4.01
CA GLY A 141 -15.03 15.39 -4.86
C GLY A 141 -14.27 14.17 -4.32
N ASP A 142 -13.42 13.60 -5.14
CA ASP A 142 -12.59 12.45 -4.77
C ASP A 142 -11.17 12.86 -4.30
N LEU A 143 -10.86 14.15 -4.24
CA LEU A 143 -9.53 14.65 -3.92
C LEU A 143 -9.37 15.00 -2.44
N ALA A 144 -8.27 14.57 -1.83
CA ALA A 144 -7.87 15.04 -0.51
C ALA A 144 -7.27 16.46 -0.62
N LYS A 145 -7.79 17.39 0.16
CA LYS A 145 -7.38 18.78 0.21
C LYS A 145 -6.99 19.21 1.62
N ASP A 146 -6.14 20.23 1.70
CA ASP A 146 -5.72 20.87 2.94
C ASP A 146 -4.98 19.93 3.92
N VAL A 147 -4.28 18.92 3.38
CA VAL A 147 -3.50 17.93 4.12
C VAL A 147 -2.04 17.95 3.71
N TYR A 148 -1.12 17.74 4.67
CA TYR A 148 0.32 17.65 4.42
C TYR A 148 1.06 16.96 5.56
N GLY A 149 2.05 16.11 5.23
CA GLY A 149 3.08 15.62 6.14
C GLY A 149 2.60 14.75 7.30
N GLY A 150 1.36 14.27 7.26
CA GLY A 150 0.75 13.41 8.26
C GLY A 150 -0.40 12.61 7.65
N ILE A 151 -1.00 11.73 8.41
CA ILE A 151 -2.19 10.97 7.96
C ILE A 151 -3.31 11.97 7.63
N PRO A 152 -3.91 11.90 6.43
CA PRO A 152 -4.91 12.87 5.97
C PRO A 152 -6.18 12.90 6.82
N PHE A 153 -6.73 11.71 7.11
CA PHE A 153 -8.03 11.54 7.78
C PHE A 153 -7.91 10.51 8.92
N PRO A 154 -7.21 10.83 10.03
CA PRO A 154 -6.94 9.85 11.09
C PRO A 154 -8.21 9.33 11.80
N ILE A 155 -9.34 10.01 11.62
CA ILE A 155 -10.66 9.60 12.08
C ILE A 155 -11.60 9.57 10.86
N PRO A 156 -11.49 8.54 10.00
CA PRO A 156 -12.21 8.52 8.74
C PRO A 156 -13.71 8.26 8.91
N LYS A 157 -14.52 8.90 8.06
CA LYS A 157 -15.98 8.76 7.99
C LYS A 157 -16.43 8.08 6.69
N ALA A 158 -15.53 7.95 5.71
CA ALA A 158 -15.82 7.37 4.41
C ALA A 158 -14.72 6.41 3.96
N GLY A 159 -15.07 5.45 3.08
CA GLY A 159 -14.10 4.50 2.55
C GLY A 159 -12.98 5.17 1.75
N ILE A 160 -13.27 6.23 1.01
CA ILE A 160 -12.26 6.98 0.27
C ILE A 160 -11.23 7.67 1.18
N GLU A 161 -11.60 8.08 2.38
CA GLU A 161 -10.68 8.66 3.37
C GLU A 161 -9.69 7.61 3.88
N VAL A 162 -10.14 6.37 4.09
CA VAL A 162 -9.26 5.25 4.44
C VAL A 162 -8.27 4.97 3.29
N MET A 163 -8.71 5.04 2.05
CA MET A 163 -7.82 4.82 0.90
C MET A 163 -6.83 5.98 0.72
N TRP A 164 -7.22 7.22 0.98
CA TRP A 164 -6.26 8.33 1.05
C TRP A 164 -5.24 8.15 2.18
N ASN A 165 -5.67 7.66 3.34
CA ASN A 165 -4.73 7.31 4.41
C ASN A 165 -3.75 6.23 3.97
N HIS A 166 -4.22 5.23 3.23
CA HIS A 166 -3.36 4.17 2.70
C HIS A 166 -2.28 4.71 1.75
N VAL A 167 -2.65 5.50 0.75
CA VAL A 167 -1.67 5.99 -0.23
C VAL A 167 -0.74 7.05 0.34
N LEU A 168 -1.21 7.82 1.32
CA LEU A 168 -0.45 8.87 2.02
C LEU A 168 0.04 8.42 3.42
N ARG A 169 0.10 7.11 3.72
CA ARG A 169 0.66 6.60 4.97
C ARG A 169 2.12 6.96 5.14
N TRP A 170 2.57 7.03 6.39
CA TRP A 170 4.00 7.19 6.69
C TRP A 170 4.79 5.94 6.31
N ARG A 171 5.87 6.12 5.57
CA ARG A 171 6.80 5.06 5.16
C ARG A 171 8.22 5.58 4.90
N GLY A 172 8.60 6.65 5.62
CA GLY A 172 9.85 7.37 5.36
C GLY A 172 9.71 8.41 4.27
N THR A 173 10.79 9.11 3.97
CA THR A 173 10.84 10.19 2.96
C THR A 173 11.61 9.80 1.71
N ASP A 174 12.80 9.19 1.90
CA ASP A 174 13.71 8.81 0.82
C ASP A 174 14.36 7.47 1.14
N TRP A 175 14.20 6.48 0.27
CA TRP A 175 14.81 5.15 0.47
C TRP A 175 15.09 4.44 -0.85
N GLY A 176 16.07 3.53 -0.82
CA GLY A 176 16.38 2.64 -1.92
C GLY A 176 15.69 1.29 -1.78
N VAL A 177 15.41 0.64 -2.91
CA VAL A 177 14.93 -0.75 -2.93
C VAL A 177 15.66 -1.51 -4.04
N PRO A 178 16.82 -2.11 -3.73
CA PRO A 178 17.41 -3.11 -4.61
C PRO A 178 16.60 -4.39 -4.49
N SER A 179 15.83 -4.76 -5.50
CA SER A 179 14.85 -5.83 -5.38
C SER A 179 14.73 -6.69 -6.62
N THR A 180 14.23 -7.89 -6.42
CA THR A 180 13.82 -8.81 -7.46
C THR A 180 12.30 -8.95 -7.49
N GLN A 181 11.78 -9.31 -8.66
CA GLN A 181 10.37 -9.60 -8.86
C GLN A 181 10.22 -10.89 -9.65
N TYR A 182 9.26 -11.71 -9.26
CA TYR A 182 9.04 -13.01 -9.87
C TYR A 182 7.57 -13.24 -10.22
N GLN A 183 7.37 -13.85 -11.38
CA GLN A 183 6.12 -14.50 -11.73
C GLN A 183 6.23 -15.98 -11.36
N MET A 184 5.24 -16.52 -10.67
CA MET A 184 5.03 -17.95 -10.47
C MET A 184 3.93 -18.37 -11.45
N THR A 185 4.28 -19.25 -12.39
CA THR A 185 3.36 -19.72 -13.42
C THR A 185 2.45 -20.83 -12.88
N ALA A 186 1.31 -21.06 -13.51
CA ALA A 186 0.34 -22.08 -13.07
C ALA A 186 0.91 -23.50 -13.03
N ASP A 187 1.91 -23.81 -13.88
CA ASP A 187 2.65 -25.07 -13.88
C ASP A 187 3.78 -25.15 -12.85
N GLY A 188 3.91 -24.12 -11.98
CA GLY A 188 4.83 -24.09 -10.84
C GLY A 188 6.24 -23.61 -11.16
N ARG A 189 6.50 -23.09 -12.37
CA ARG A 189 7.80 -22.46 -12.68
C ARG A 189 7.87 -21.07 -12.09
N THR A 190 9.07 -20.67 -11.66
CA THR A 190 9.39 -19.33 -11.19
C THR A 190 10.21 -18.60 -12.27
N VAL A 191 9.72 -17.43 -12.68
CA VAL A 191 10.35 -16.61 -13.73
C VAL A 191 10.77 -15.27 -13.12
N LEU A 192 12.05 -14.96 -13.17
CA LEU A 192 12.56 -13.64 -12.81
C LEU A 192 12.07 -12.62 -13.84
N THR A 193 11.22 -11.69 -13.42
CA THR A 193 10.66 -10.65 -14.29
C THR A 193 11.43 -9.35 -14.19
N THR A 194 12.01 -9.06 -13.04
CA THR A 194 12.79 -7.83 -12.79
C THR A 194 13.86 -8.13 -11.73
N ASP A 195 15.07 -7.74 -11.98
CA ASP A 195 16.10 -7.46 -10.98
C ASP A 195 16.50 -6.00 -11.17
N GLY A 196 16.26 -5.17 -10.18
CA GLY A 196 16.40 -3.73 -10.34
C GLY A 196 16.74 -3.00 -9.07
N GLU A 197 17.18 -1.78 -9.25
CA GLU A 197 17.40 -0.83 -8.17
C GLU A 197 16.43 0.33 -8.31
N SER A 198 15.68 0.61 -7.25
CA SER A 198 14.79 1.76 -7.25
C SER A 198 15.15 2.76 -6.16
N GLU A 199 15.00 4.03 -6.50
CA GLU A 199 14.94 5.14 -5.56
C GLU A 199 13.51 5.59 -5.44
N ARG A 200 13.06 5.79 -4.21
CA ARG A 200 11.69 6.19 -3.87
C ARG A 200 11.74 7.41 -2.97
N GLN A 201 10.81 8.32 -3.22
CA GLN A 201 10.71 9.56 -2.47
C GLN A 201 9.26 9.95 -2.25
N MET A 202 8.98 10.48 -1.04
CA MET A 202 7.66 10.97 -0.63
C MET A 202 7.67 12.48 -0.42
N PRO A 203 7.51 13.31 -1.47
CA PRO A 203 7.48 14.77 -1.33
C PRO A 203 6.40 15.29 -0.36
N TYR A 204 5.33 14.52 -0.18
CA TYR A 204 4.29 14.80 0.80
C TYR A 204 4.80 14.83 2.26
N TYR A 205 5.93 14.16 2.53
CA TYR A 205 6.54 14.05 3.86
C TYR A 205 7.88 14.78 3.98
N PHE A 206 8.13 15.82 3.23
CA PHE A 206 9.33 16.63 3.46
C PHE A 206 9.16 17.48 4.72
N GLU A 207 9.96 17.22 5.74
CA GLU A 207 9.93 17.96 7.00
C GLU A 207 10.14 19.47 6.75
N GLY A 208 9.33 20.30 7.42
CA GLY A 208 9.33 21.76 7.21
C GLY A 208 8.71 22.23 5.90
N GLY A 209 8.21 21.32 5.04
CA GLY A 209 7.54 21.67 3.80
C GLY A 209 6.05 21.98 3.99
N SER A 210 5.35 22.08 2.85
CA SER A 210 3.93 22.45 2.79
C SER A 210 3.23 21.81 1.59
N ILE A 211 1.89 21.87 1.57
CA ILE A 211 1.12 21.42 0.39
C ILE A 211 1.48 22.26 -0.87
N ALA A 212 1.82 23.54 -0.70
CA ALA A 212 2.27 24.37 -1.82
C ALA A 212 3.57 23.85 -2.45
N ASP A 213 4.43 23.20 -1.67
CA ASP A 213 5.65 22.61 -2.21
C ASP A 213 5.36 21.31 -2.97
N VAL A 214 4.34 20.56 -2.59
CA VAL A 214 3.83 19.42 -3.38
C VAL A 214 3.23 19.90 -4.69
N GLN A 215 2.43 20.98 -4.65
CA GLN A 215 1.83 21.59 -5.83
C GLN A 215 2.88 22.07 -6.86
N LYS A 216 3.97 22.68 -6.40
CA LYS A 216 5.11 23.04 -7.26
C LYS A 216 5.77 21.84 -7.93
N ARG A 217 5.60 20.63 -7.38
CA ARG A 217 6.09 19.35 -7.91
C ARG A 217 5.01 18.58 -8.67
N ASN A 218 4.13 19.28 -9.38
CA ASN A 218 3.01 18.68 -10.14
C ASN A 218 2.09 17.81 -9.27
N ASN A 219 1.86 18.20 -8.02
CA ASN A 219 1.05 17.48 -7.03
C ASN A 219 1.55 16.06 -6.70
N LEU A 220 2.78 15.70 -7.11
CA LEU A 220 3.35 14.38 -6.84
C LEU A 220 3.58 14.19 -5.34
N TYR A 221 2.83 13.27 -4.72
CA TYR A 221 3.04 12.89 -3.33
C TYR A 221 4.05 11.77 -3.17
N TRP A 222 4.24 10.96 -4.22
CA TRP A 222 5.19 9.86 -4.29
C TRP A 222 5.82 9.81 -5.68
N ARG A 223 7.12 9.48 -5.72
CA ARG A 223 7.84 9.30 -6.98
C ARG A 223 8.88 8.18 -6.89
N ILE A 224 9.17 7.60 -8.03
CA ILE A 224 10.07 6.47 -8.19
C ILE A 224 10.99 6.66 -9.39
N ARG A 225 12.21 6.18 -9.25
CA ARG A 225 13.11 5.83 -10.33
C ARG A 225 13.52 4.38 -10.15
N LEU A 226 13.29 3.53 -11.15
CA LEU A 226 13.69 2.13 -11.17
C LEU A 226 14.59 1.90 -12.39
N VAL A 227 15.71 1.24 -12.20
CA VAL A 227 16.61 0.77 -13.27
C VAL A 227 16.77 -0.73 -13.16
N ASN A 228 16.51 -1.45 -14.24
CA ASN A 228 16.67 -2.89 -14.31
C ASN A 228 18.13 -3.25 -14.57
N VAL A 229 18.68 -4.13 -13.74
CA VAL A 229 19.99 -4.77 -13.94
C VAL A 229 19.85 -6.18 -14.48
N GLY A 230 18.65 -6.74 -14.44
CA GLY A 230 18.30 -8.07 -14.93
C GLY A 230 16.79 -8.29 -15.05
N PRO A 231 16.35 -9.38 -15.70
CA PRO A 231 17.13 -10.35 -16.47
C PRO A 231 17.83 -9.71 -17.69
N PRO A 232 18.80 -10.37 -18.35
CA PRO A 232 19.62 -9.74 -19.40
C PRO A 232 18.81 -9.06 -20.51
N ILE A 233 17.66 -9.60 -20.91
CA ILE A 233 16.76 -9.02 -21.92
C ILE A 233 16.18 -7.66 -21.50
N ARG A 234 16.15 -7.37 -20.21
CA ARG A 234 15.59 -6.15 -19.64
C ARG A 234 16.64 -5.23 -19.00
N ALA A 235 17.90 -5.67 -18.95
CA ALA A 235 18.97 -4.88 -18.36
C ALA A 235 19.10 -3.52 -19.05
N GLY A 236 19.19 -2.44 -18.25
CA GLY A 236 19.21 -1.05 -18.71
C GLY A 236 17.84 -0.43 -18.98
N GLU A 237 16.73 -1.19 -18.92
CA GLU A 237 15.41 -0.58 -18.92
C GLU A 237 15.22 0.27 -17.67
N ALA A 238 14.55 1.40 -17.80
CA ALA A 238 14.28 2.27 -16.65
C ALA A 238 12.86 2.81 -16.66
N ILE A 239 12.36 3.12 -15.46
CA ILE A 239 11.08 3.77 -15.24
C ILE A 239 11.33 4.96 -14.33
N VAL A 240 10.76 6.11 -14.68
CA VAL A 240 10.63 7.28 -13.82
C VAL A 240 9.17 7.67 -13.79
N GLY A 241 8.65 7.95 -12.61
CA GLY A 241 7.26 8.36 -12.48
C GLY A 241 6.87 8.73 -11.08
N GLY A 242 5.60 9.07 -10.93
CA GLY A 242 5.02 9.39 -9.64
C GLY A 242 3.50 9.50 -9.70
N THR A 243 2.91 9.41 -8.54
CA THR A 243 1.46 9.50 -8.33
C THR A 243 1.12 10.86 -7.74
N ALA A 244 0.08 11.47 -8.27
CA ALA A 244 -0.30 12.83 -7.94
C ALA A 244 -1.61 12.89 -7.12
N MET A 245 -1.70 13.88 -6.22
CA MET A 245 -2.91 14.11 -5.39
C MET A 245 -4.11 14.59 -6.23
N ASP A 246 -3.90 15.04 -7.46
CA ASP A 246 -4.93 15.49 -8.40
C ASP A 246 -5.21 14.49 -9.52
N PHE A 247 -4.74 13.23 -9.36
CA PHE A 247 -4.86 12.14 -10.34
C PHE A 247 -4.13 12.39 -11.67
N ASN A 248 -3.23 13.36 -11.71
CA ASN A 248 -2.41 13.63 -12.88
C ASN A 248 -1.09 12.85 -12.82
N ASP A 249 -1.21 11.53 -12.69
CA ASP A 249 -0.09 10.62 -12.58
C ASP A 249 0.81 10.68 -13.80
N GLN A 250 2.11 10.55 -13.59
CA GLN A 250 3.09 10.65 -14.66
C GLN A 250 4.06 9.49 -14.60
N ALA A 251 4.33 8.88 -15.74
CA ALA A 251 5.39 7.88 -15.86
C ALA A 251 6.03 7.92 -17.26
N TRP A 252 7.32 7.67 -17.28
CA TRP A 252 8.13 7.50 -18.48
C TRP A 252 8.89 6.19 -18.37
N VAL A 253 9.09 5.54 -19.51
CA VAL A 253 9.88 4.32 -19.61
C VAL A 253 10.99 4.52 -20.64
N TYR A 254 12.16 3.98 -20.32
CA TYR A 254 13.23 3.80 -21.27
C TYR A 254 13.33 2.32 -21.61
N LEU A 255 13.24 2.00 -22.90
CA LEU A 255 13.33 0.62 -23.41
C LEU A 255 14.63 0.48 -24.20
N THR A 256 15.52 -0.40 -23.77
CA THR A 256 16.86 -0.59 -24.39
C THR A 256 16.80 -0.97 -25.84
N GLY A 257 15.86 -1.82 -26.24
CA GLY A 257 15.64 -2.20 -27.64
C GLY A 257 15.22 -1.05 -28.56
N GLN A 258 14.62 0.00 -27.99
CA GLN A 258 14.18 1.18 -28.75
C GLN A 258 15.09 2.40 -28.55
N ARG A 259 15.94 2.40 -27.55
CA ARG A 259 16.85 3.49 -27.17
C ARG A 259 16.12 4.84 -27.03
N ARG A 260 14.90 4.83 -26.52
CA ARG A 260 14.04 6.02 -26.42
C ARG A 260 13.31 6.05 -25.10
N VAL A 261 13.23 7.23 -24.53
CA VAL A 261 12.33 7.54 -23.42
C VAL A 261 10.93 7.79 -23.99
N ARG A 262 9.92 7.16 -23.44
CA ARG A 262 8.51 7.32 -23.81
C ARG A 262 7.67 7.63 -22.59
N LYS A 263 6.80 8.63 -22.71
CA LYS A 263 5.76 8.88 -21.72
C LYS A 263 4.68 7.80 -21.85
N LEU A 264 4.26 7.24 -20.73
CA LEU A 264 3.10 6.34 -20.68
C LEU A 264 1.82 7.18 -20.75
N PRO A 265 0.87 6.84 -21.64
CA PRO A 265 -0.34 7.67 -21.82
C PRO A 265 -1.25 7.65 -20.59
N SER A 266 -1.32 6.52 -19.88
CA SER A 266 -2.17 6.34 -18.70
C SER A 266 -1.50 5.40 -17.70
N PRO A 267 -0.60 5.92 -16.82
CA PRO A 267 0.05 5.10 -15.82
C PRO A 267 -0.85 4.91 -14.58
N CYS A 268 -2.04 4.37 -14.76
CA CYS A 268 -3.01 4.17 -13.69
C CYS A 268 -3.88 2.94 -13.93
N CYS A 269 -4.62 2.64 -12.91
CA CYS A 269 -5.78 1.77 -12.95
C CYS A 269 -5.41 0.35 -13.38
N ASP A 270 -6.20 -0.27 -14.26
CA ASP A 270 -5.97 -1.62 -14.78
C ASP A 270 -5.00 -1.68 -15.98
N THR A 271 -4.22 -0.63 -16.22
CA THR A 271 -3.12 -0.68 -17.17
C THR A 271 -2.01 -1.58 -16.61
N PRO A 272 -1.51 -2.58 -17.38
CA PRO A 272 -0.40 -3.41 -16.93
C PRO A 272 0.86 -2.59 -16.65
N THR A 273 1.49 -2.79 -15.49
CA THR A 273 2.71 -2.05 -15.15
C THR A 273 3.96 -2.69 -15.71
N PRO A 274 4.84 -1.91 -16.37
CA PRO A 274 6.12 -2.43 -16.89
C PRO A 274 7.04 -2.95 -15.78
N SER A 275 6.96 -2.42 -14.56
CA SER A 275 7.81 -2.85 -13.44
C SER A 275 7.64 -4.33 -13.09
N THR A 276 6.44 -4.88 -13.30
CA THR A 276 6.12 -6.29 -13.06
C THR A 276 6.07 -7.13 -14.35
N ALA A 277 6.64 -6.64 -15.44
CA ALA A 277 6.54 -7.24 -16.78
C ALA A 277 5.08 -7.46 -17.22
N GLY A 278 4.16 -6.60 -16.77
CA GLY A 278 2.73 -6.67 -17.13
C GLY A 278 1.90 -7.67 -16.31
N ASN A 279 2.48 -8.37 -15.34
CA ASN A 279 1.74 -9.35 -14.53
C ASN A 279 0.77 -8.70 -13.54
N MET A 280 1.10 -7.50 -13.07
CA MET A 280 0.24 -6.69 -12.21
C MET A 280 -0.20 -5.41 -12.92
N MET A 281 -1.28 -4.83 -12.44
CA MET A 281 -1.79 -3.53 -12.88
C MET A 281 -1.19 -2.40 -12.04
N PHE A 282 -1.27 -1.15 -12.53
CA PHE A 282 -0.78 -0.01 -11.76
C PHE A 282 -1.47 0.12 -10.40
N ASP A 283 -2.76 -0.13 -10.32
CA ASP A 283 -3.52 -0.04 -9.09
C ASP A 283 -3.40 -1.28 -8.16
N GLU A 284 -2.61 -2.27 -8.55
CA GLU A 284 -2.23 -3.41 -7.69
C GLU A 284 -0.88 -3.19 -7.00
N VAL A 285 -0.10 -2.22 -7.47
CA VAL A 285 1.17 -1.85 -6.83
C VAL A 285 0.89 -1.35 -5.41
N ASP A 286 1.66 -1.84 -4.44
CA ASP A 286 1.50 -1.44 -3.04
C ASP A 286 0.09 -1.73 -2.47
N ILE A 287 -0.61 -2.74 -3.03
CA ILE A 287 -2.02 -3.13 -2.82
C ILE A 287 -3.00 -2.16 -3.45
N PHE A 288 -2.72 -0.87 -3.40
CA PHE A 288 -3.42 0.17 -4.14
C PHE A 288 -2.54 1.42 -4.27
N THR A 289 -2.23 1.79 -5.50
CA THR A 289 -1.55 3.06 -5.81
C THR A 289 -2.14 3.61 -7.10
N SER A 290 -3.27 4.31 -7.03
CA SER A 290 -3.95 4.83 -8.22
C SER A 290 -4.97 5.91 -7.88
N ARG A 291 -5.73 6.29 -8.88
CA ARG A 291 -6.80 7.28 -8.84
C ARG A 291 -8.02 6.73 -8.08
N MET A 292 -8.65 7.58 -7.27
CA MET A 292 -9.84 7.22 -6.50
C MET A 292 -11.13 7.31 -7.32
N ASP A 293 -11.13 8.01 -8.44
CA ASP A 293 -12.33 8.41 -9.20
C ASP A 293 -12.99 7.29 -10.03
N ARG A 294 -12.40 6.09 -10.05
CA ARG A 294 -12.95 4.93 -10.76
C ARG A 294 -14.04 4.19 -10.00
N PHE A 295 -14.04 4.30 -8.67
CA PHE A 295 -14.85 3.48 -7.80
C PHE A 295 -15.67 4.32 -6.83
N ASP A 296 -16.82 3.78 -6.43
CA ASP A 296 -17.55 4.24 -5.26
C ASP A 296 -17.02 3.49 -4.04
N TRP A 297 -16.57 4.23 -3.05
CA TRP A 297 -15.84 3.73 -1.88
C TRP A 297 -16.75 3.66 -0.66
N LYS A 298 -17.14 2.46 -0.27
CA LYS A 298 -17.97 2.21 0.91
C LYS A 298 -17.10 1.83 2.10
N LEU A 299 -17.23 2.55 3.19
CA LEU A 299 -16.67 2.14 4.48
C LEU A 299 -17.58 1.06 5.07
N VAL A 300 -17.06 -0.17 5.20
CA VAL A 300 -17.81 -1.29 5.80
C VAL A 300 -17.72 -1.22 7.32
N GLY A 301 -16.58 -0.82 7.87
CA GLY A 301 -16.32 -0.67 9.30
C GLY A 301 -14.98 -1.26 9.71
N LYS A 302 -14.76 -1.39 11.02
CA LYS A 302 -13.60 -2.06 11.59
C LYS A 302 -13.89 -3.54 11.88
N GLN A 303 -12.90 -4.38 11.67
CA GLN A 303 -12.93 -5.81 12.01
C GLN A 303 -11.58 -6.25 12.57
N GLU A 304 -11.58 -7.28 13.41
CA GLU A 304 -10.36 -7.95 13.85
C GLU A 304 -10.03 -9.06 12.84
N MET A 305 -8.93 -8.91 12.13
CA MET A 305 -8.54 -9.80 11.03
C MET A 305 -7.10 -10.25 11.17
N LEU A 306 -6.82 -11.44 10.68
CA LEU A 306 -5.45 -11.92 10.51
C LEU A 306 -4.85 -11.30 9.25
N ILE A 307 -3.74 -10.58 9.41
CA ILE A 307 -3.03 -9.92 8.33
C ILE A 307 -1.53 -10.22 8.41
N PRO A 308 -0.79 -10.20 7.28
CA PRO A 308 0.68 -10.20 7.32
C PRO A 308 1.19 -8.97 8.07
N TYR A 309 1.98 -9.18 9.13
CA TYR A 309 2.49 -8.09 9.96
C TYR A 309 3.83 -8.45 10.60
N ASN A 310 4.74 -7.48 10.76
CA ASN A 310 6.07 -7.65 11.35
C ASN A 310 6.89 -8.78 10.71
N VAL A 311 6.87 -8.89 9.38
CA VAL A 311 7.40 -10.01 8.63
C VAL A 311 8.90 -9.85 8.34
N ASN A 312 9.69 -9.35 9.31
CA ASN A 312 11.14 -9.20 9.19
C ASN A 312 11.85 -10.52 8.88
N ARG A 313 11.23 -11.67 9.21
CA ARG A 313 11.76 -12.99 8.87
C ARG A 313 11.92 -13.24 7.37
N LEU A 314 11.11 -12.60 6.52
CA LEU A 314 11.24 -12.67 5.05
C LEU A 314 12.57 -12.06 4.57
N LEU A 315 13.15 -11.17 5.33
CA LEU A 315 14.43 -10.49 5.01
C LEU A 315 15.66 -11.33 5.37
N GLN A 316 15.51 -12.43 6.13
CA GLN A 316 16.62 -13.20 6.68
C GLN A 316 17.25 -14.23 5.70
N PRO A 317 16.50 -14.92 4.81
CA PRO A 317 17.07 -15.91 3.90
C PRO A 317 18.13 -15.32 2.97
N LYS A 318 18.97 -16.18 2.43
CA LYS A 318 20.10 -15.77 1.57
C LYS A 318 19.75 -15.68 0.09
N THR A 319 18.67 -16.36 -0.31
CA THR A 319 18.25 -16.41 -1.70
C THR A 319 16.74 -16.31 -1.84
N ASP A 320 16.26 -15.77 -2.96
CA ASP A 320 14.83 -15.68 -3.25
C ASP A 320 14.18 -17.06 -3.43
N ALA A 321 14.91 -18.04 -3.93
CA ALA A 321 14.43 -19.41 -4.11
C ALA A 321 14.01 -20.08 -2.78
N GLU A 322 14.60 -19.66 -1.66
CA GLU A 322 14.20 -20.14 -0.34
C GLU A 322 12.77 -19.72 0.00
N VAL A 323 12.37 -18.53 -0.39
CA VAL A 323 11.09 -17.90 0.05
C VAL A 323 9.96 -18.05 -0.94
N ILE A 324 10.24 -18.25 -2.23
CA ILE A 324 9.21 -18.35 -3.27
C ILE A 324 8.56 -19.73 -3.23
N GLY A 325 7.25 -19.77 -3.11
CA GLY A 325 6.41 -20.95 -3.21
C GLY A 325 5.77 -21.08 -4.60
N LYS A 326 4.75 -21.92 -4.70
CA LYS A 326 4.09 -22.26 -5.98
C LYS A 326 3.39 -21.06 -6.64
N ALA A 327 2.71 -20.23 -5.83
CA ALA A 327 2.00 -19.05 -6.31
C ALA A 327 2.08 -17.87 -5.31
N PHE A 328 2.78 -18.05 -4.20
CA PHE A 328 2.85 -17.12 -3.07
C PHE A 328 4.19 -17.28 -2.34
N ILE A 329 4.48 -16.40 -1.39
CA ILE A 329 5.62 -16.56 -0.46
C ILE A 329 5.34 -17.75 0.46
N LYS A 330 6.32 -18.65 0.61
CA LYS A 330 6.19 -19.82 1.47
C LYS A 330 5.79 -19.44 2.89
N PRO A 331 4.80 -20.14 3.49
CA PRO A 331 4.24 -19.78 4.80
C PRO A 331 5.26 -19.66 5.92
N GLU A 332 6.35 -20.45 5.92
CA GLU A 332 7.40 -20.41 6.94
C GLU A 332 8.16 -19.08 7.02
N TYR A 333 8.07 -18.26 5.97
CA TYR A 333 8.67 -16.92 5.92
C TYR A 333 7.64 -15.81 6.12
N MET A 334 6.37 -16.19 6.28
CA MET A 334 5.28 -15.27 6.61
C MET A 334 5.03 -15.23 8.10
N ARG A 335 4.55 -14.10 8.59
CA ARG A 335 4.08 -13.89 9.94
C ARG A 335 2.71 -13.23 9.85
N TRP A 336 1.71 -13.83 10.49
CA TRP A 336 0.35 -13.31 10.53
C TRP A 336 0.01 -12.96 11.97
N GLU A 337 -0.57 -11.79 12.15
CA GLU A 337 -0.99 -11.29 13.44
C GLU A 337 -2.44 -10.82 13.41
N LEU A 338 -3.13 -10.89 14.53
CA LEU A 338 -4.49 -10.37 14.65
C LEU A 338 -4.42 -8.85 14.86
N HIS A 339 -5.01 -8.08 13.94
CA HIS A 339 -5.08 -6.61 14.01
C HIS A 339 -6.49 -6.11 13.74
N ARG A 340 -6.82 -4.91 14.24
CA ARG A 340 -8.02 -4.21 13.80
C ARG A 340 -7.73 -3.59 12.43
N VAL A 341 -8.61 -3.88 11.49
CA VAL A 341 -8.52 -3.35 10.13
C VAL A 341 -9.77 -2.57 9.76
N TRP A 342 -9.60 -1.49 9.03
CA TRP A 342 -10.67 -0.85 8.31
C TRP A 342 -10.96 -1.65 7.05
N VAL A 343 -12.22 -2.04 6.88
CA VAL A 343 -12.68 -2.75 5.68
C VAL A 343 -13.35 -1.75 4.75
N VAL A 344 -12.83 -1.64 3.54
CA VAL A 344 -13.34 -0.75 2.49
C VAL A 344 -13.75 -1.58 1.28
N GLU A 345 -14.95 -1.36 0.79
CA GLU A 345 -15.42 -1.94 -0.47
C GLU A 345 -15.47 -0.88 -1.56
N ALA A 346 -14.91 -1.21 -2.72
CA ALA A 346 -14.89 -0.35 -3.90
C ALA A 346 -15.67 -1.02 -5.02
N ASN A 347 -16.74 -0.37 -5.48
CA ASN A 347 -17.57 -0.82 -6.60
C ASN A 347 -17.34 0.10 -7.79
N LEU A 348 -17.15 -0.48 -8.97
CA LEU A 348 -16.89 0.26 -10.20
C LEU A 348 -18.05 1.20 -10.50
N ARG A 349 -17.75 2.49 -10.70
CA ARG A 349 -18.77 3.50 -11.04
C ARG A 349 -19.38 3.26 -12.40
N ALA A 350 -20.65 3.61 -12.53
CA ALA A 350 -21.36 3.57 -13.81
C ALA A 350 -20.59 4.38 -14.88
N GLY A 351 -20.44 3.80 -16.07
CA GLY A 351 -19.70 4.42 -17.18
C GLY A 351 -18.19 4.30 -17.11
N GLN A 352 -17.62 3.81 -16.00
CA GLN A 352 -16.19 3.50 -15.89
C GLN A 352 -15.89 2.08 -16.39
N ARG A 353 -14.62 1.85 -16.74
CA ARG A 353 -14.12 0.53 -17.16
C ARG A 353 -12.97 0.11 -16.27
N HIS A 354 -13.00 -1.14 -15.83
CA HIS A 354 -11.94 -1.78 -15.07
C HIS A 354 -12.11 -3.29 -15.11
N GLN A 355 -11.02 -4.05 -15.10
CA GLN A 355 -11.10 -5.52 -15.10
C GLN A 355 -11.70 -6.05 -13.79
N ALA A 356 -11.36 -5.44 -12.66
CA ALA A 356 -11.99 -5.73 -11.37
C ALA A 356 -13.17 -4.76 -11.15
N VAL A 357 -14.39 -5.28 -11.12
CA VAL A 357 -15.60 -4.46 -10.92
C VAL A 357 -15.93 -4.24 -9.45
N ARG A 358 -15.41 -5.09 -8.57
CA ARG A 358 -15.52 -4.97 -7.12
C ARG A 358 -14.19 -5.32 -6.48
N ASN A 359 -13.81 -4.53 -5.48
CA ASN A 359 -12.62 -4.77 -4.68
C ASN A 359 -12.97 -4.62 -3.21
N ARG A 360 -12.28 -5.35 -2.34
CA ARG A 360 -12.38 -5.18 -0.89
C ARG A 360 -10.97 -5.11 -0.30
N TYR A 361 -10.71 -4.03 0.41
CA TYR A 361 -9.41 -3.73 1.02
C TYR A 361 -9.49 -3.88 2.54
N TYR A 362 -8.41 -4.39 3.14
CA TYR A 362 -8.28 -4.61 4.57
C TYR A 362 -7.05 -3.83 5.05
N CYS A 363 -7.31 -2.65 5.63
CA CYS A 363 -6.27 -1.67 5.96
C CYS A 363 -6.07 -1.60 7.46
N ASP A 364 -4.86 -1.91 7.92
CA ASP A 364 -4.48 -1.87 9.33
C ASP A 364 -4.70 -0.49 9.94
N GLU A 365 -5.30 -0.42 11.13
CA GLU A 365 -5.61 0.85 11.78
C GLU A 365 -4.36 1.58 12.29
N ASP A 366 -3.29 0.84 12.62
CA ASP A 366 -2.06 1.40 13.19
C ASP A 366 -1.17 2.05 12.12
N THR A 367 -1.04 1.44 10.95
CA THR A 367 -0.13 1.87 9.88
C THR A 367 -0.83 2.51 8.69
N TRP A 368 -2.15 2.34 8.59
CA TRP A 368 -2.96 2.62 7.39
C TRP A 368 -2.56 1.83 6.15
N GLN A 369 -1.66 0.86 6.28
CA GLN A 369 -1.34 -0.03 5.18
C GLN A 369 -2.51 -0.99 4.94
N CYS A 370 -3.04 -1.02 3.74
CA CYS A 370 -3.88 -2.13 3.31
C CYS A 370 -2.96 -3.34 3.07
N SER A 371 -3.06 -4.34 3.94
CA SER A 371 -2.19 -5.52 3.88
C SER A 371 -2.76 -6.63 3.02
N LEU A 372 -4.07 -6.63 2.80
CA LEU A 372 -4.78 -7.60 1.96
C LEU A 372 -5.83 -6.88 1.10
N ALA A 373 -6.09 -7.42 -0.08
CA ALA A 373 -7.23 -7.04 -0.89
C ALA A 373 -7.73 -8.20 -1.73
N ASP A 374 -9.04 -8.26 -1.92
CA ASP A 374 -9.72 -9.22 -2.78
C ASP A 374 -10.39 -8.51 -3.94
N ARG A 375 -10.31 -9.08 -5.15
CA ARG A 375 -10.82 -8.51 -6.39
C ARG A 375 -11.74 -9.48 -7.12
N TRP A 376 -12.88 -9.00 -7.56
CA TRP A 376 -13.88 -9.75 -8.34
C TRP A 376 -13.97 -9.20 -9.76
N ASP A 377 -14.05 -10.10 -10.71
CA ASP A 377 -14.21 -9.81 -12.13
C ASP A 377 -15.68 -9.39 -12.48
N ALA A 378 -15.93 -9.11 -13.74
CA ALA A 378 -17.25 -8.71 -14.24
C ALA A 378 -18.31 -9.82 -14.11
N ASN A 379 -17.92 -11.08 -13.95
CA ASN A 379 -18.81 -12.20 -13.71
C ASN A 379 -19.11 -12.43 -12.21
N GLY A 380 -18.54 -11.58 -11.34
CA GLY A 380 -18.65 -11.71 -9.89
C GLY A 380 -17.79 -12.82 -9.31
N GLN A 381 -16.86 -13.38 -10.07
CA GLN A 381 -15.93 -14.40 -9.60
C GLN A 381 -14.79 -13.75 -8.82
N LEU A 382 -14.42 -14.32 -7.69
CA LEU A 382 -13.21 -13.94 -6.96
C LEU A 382 -12.00 -14.27 -7.82
N TRP A 383 -11.42 -13.23 -8.41
CA TRP A 383 -10.40 -13.35 -9.44
C TRP A 383 -8.98 -13.29 -8.88
N ARG A 384 -8.70 -12.23 -8.12
CA ARG A 384 -7.36 -12.02 -7.54
C ARG A 384 -7.43 -11.76 -6.05
N THR A 385 -6.43 -12.23 -5.33
CA THR A 385 -6.13 -11.77 -3.98
C THR A 385 -4.75 -11.14 -3.95
N LEU A 386 -4.64 -9.98 -3.28
CA LEU A 386 -3.41 -9.22 -3.12
C LEU A 386 -2.93 -9.32 -1.68
N TYR A 387 -1.63 -9.32 -1.49
CA TYR A 387 -1.01 -9.28 -0.16
C TYR A 387 0.18 -8.33 -0.13
N GLY A 388 0.28 -7.57 0.95
CA GLY A 388 1.41 -6.69 1.25
C GLY A 388 2.06 -7.10 2.56
N VAL A 389 3.37 -7.21 2.55
CA VAL A 389 4.18 -7.69 3.66
C VAL A 389 4.92 -6.51 4.27
N ASN A 390 4.67 -6.20 5.53
CA ASN A 390 5.40 -5.14 6.21
C ASN A 390 6.49 -5.66 7.15
N PHE A 391 7.45 -4.82 7.42
CA PHE A 391 8.52 -5.07 8.38
C PHE A 391 8.78 -3.84 9.25
N VAL A 392 9.36 -4.07 10.41
CA VAL A 392 9.78 -3.02 11.35
C VAL A 392 11.10 -2.42 10.89
N ALA A 393 11.16 -1.08 10.79
CA ALA A 393 12.35 -0.32 10.37
C ALA A 393 12.59 0.87 11.31
N PRO A 394 13.29 0.68 12.44
CA PRO A 394 13.49 1.74 13.42
C PRO A 394 14.30 2.94 12.91
N ASP A 395 15.17 2.72 11.92
CA ASP A 395 15.95 3.78 11.25
C ASP A 395 15.09 4.65 10.31
N MET A 396 13.93 4.15 9.87
CA MET A 396 12.90 4.91 9.14
C MET A 396 11.77 5.38 10.06
N PRO A 397 11.93 5.38 11.37
CA PRO A 397 10.98 5.24 12.48
C PRO A 397 9.59 4.85 11.99
N GLY A 398 9.42 3.57 11.64
CA GLY A 398 8.15 3.11 11.08
C GLY A 398 8.06 1.61 10.83
N THR A 399 6.87 1.21 10.41
CA THR A 399 6.56 -0.11 9.86
C THR A 399 6.30 0.08 8.37
N ILE A 400 7.15 -0.53 7.55
CA ILE A 400 7.25 -0.24 6.12
C ILE A 400 6.78 -1.45 5.32
N MET A 401 6.02 -1.23 4.24
CA MET A 401 5.73 -2.31 3.29
C MET A 401 7.02 -2.69 2.55
N GLY A 402 7.38 -3.96 2.69
CA GLY A 402 8.48 -4.57 1.95
C GLY A 402 7.99 -5.17 0.64
N ALA A 403 7.79 -6.49 0.62
CA ALA A 403 7.26 -7.17 -0.55
C ALA A 403 5.73 -7.03 -0.65
N PHE A 404 5.23 -7.08 -1.87
CA PHE A 404 3.80 -7.22 -2.16
C PHE A 404 3.60 -8.14 -3.35
N GLY A 405 2.40 -8.65 -3.49
CA GLY A 405 2.13 -9.57 -4.59
C GLY A 405 0.65 -9.85 -4.79
N MET A 406 0.37 -10.69 -5.76
CA MET A 406 -0.97 -11.17 -6.07
C MET A 406 -0.98 -12.66 -6.37
N VAL A 407 -2.12 -13.29 -6.16
CA VAL A 407 -2.43 -14.60 -6.69
C VAL A 407 -3.69 -14.49 -7.53
N ASP A 408 -3.59 -14.87 -8.79
CA ASP A 408 -4.73 -15.01 -9.69
C ASP A 408 -5.38 -16.38 -9.44
N LEU A 409 -6.54 -16.35 -8.82
CA LEU A 409 -7.23 -17.57 -8.37
C LEU A 409 -7.85 -18.36 -9.53
N LEU A 410 -8.09 -17.72 -10.67
CA LEU A 410 -8.64 -18.37 -11.87
C LEU A 410 -7.54 -19.07 -12.66
N SER A 411 -6.46 -18.37 -12.99
CA SER A 411 -5.34 -18.94 -13.74
C SER A 411 -4.37 -19.77 -12.89
N GLY A 412 -4.29 -19.52 -11.58
CA GLY A 412 -3.34 -20.14 -10.67
C GLY A 412 -1.94 -19.51 -10.72
N GLN A 413 -1.78 -18.39 -11.41
CA GLN A 413 -0.52 -17.65 -11.44
C GLN A 413 -0.35 -16.80 -10.18
N GLY A 414 0.89 -16.57 -9.77
CA GLY A 414 1.26 -15.63 -8.72
C GLY A 414 2.29 -14.63 -9.20
N HIS A 415 2.37 -13.52 -8.51
CA HIS A 415 3.45 -12.54 -8.66
C HIS A 415 3.87 -12.02 -7.30
N VAL A 416 5.18 -11.81 -7.14
CA VAL A 416 5.75 -11.13 -5.99
C VAL A 416 6.73 -10.05 -6.47
N ALA A 417 6.59 -8.87 -5.91
CA ALA A 417 7.42 -7.71 -6.17
C ALA A 417 8.18 -7.28 -4.91
N ASP A 418 9.25 -6.52 -5.12
CA ASP A 418 10.08 -5.92 -4.07
C ASP A 418 10.71 -6.94 -3.09
N LEU A 419 11.02 -8.16 -3.54
CA LEU A 419 11.82 -9.07 -2.74
C LEU A 419 13.25 -8.54 -2.64
N VAL A 420 13.71 -8.34 -1.41
CA VAL A 420 15.09 -7.93 -1.09
C VAL A 420 15.86 -9.05 -0.40
N THR A 421 15.32 -10.26 -0.41
CA THR A 421 15.93 -11.47 0.13
C THR A 421 17.29 -11.69 -0.53
N GLY A 422 18.32 -11.93 0.25
CA GLY A 422 19.68 -12.10 -0.28
C GLY A 422 20.39 -10.83 -0.73
N LYS A 423 19.71 -9.68 -0.82
CA LYS A 423 20.35 -8.42 -1.16
C LYS A 423 21.25 -7.91 0.00
N ALA A 424 22.38 -7.30 -0.34
CA ALA A 424 23.31 -6.75 0.64
C ALA A 424 22.71 -5.55 1.41
N ALA A 425 21.92 -4.74 0.72
CA ALA A 425 21.15 -3.64 1.28
C ALA A 425 19.64 -3.94 1.19
N GLN A 426 18.90 -3.70 2.28
CA GLN A 426 17.48 -3.97 2.38
C GLN A 426 16.74 -2.72 2.82
N PHE A 427 16.11 -2.02 1.88
CA PHE A 427 15.44 -0.74 2.09
C PHE A 427 16.34 0.29 2.79
N PRO A 428 17.54 0.59 2.23
CA PRO A 428 18.43 1.59 2.82
C PRO A 428 17.76 2.97 2.80
N VAL A 429 17.78 3.64 3.97
CA VAL A 429 17.42 5.06 4.07
C VAL A 429 18.42 5.88 3.27
N ARG A 430 17.95 6.86 2.54
CA ARG A 430 18.76 7.73 1.69
C ARG A 430 18.64 9.18 2.12
N PRO A 431 19.69 9.98 1.93
CA PRO A 431 19.54 11.43 1.92
C PRO A 431 18.55 11.86 0.84
N ARG A 432 17.94 13.02 1.00
CA ARG A 432 16.99 13.55 -0.01
C ARG A 432 17.66 13.59 -1.40
N SER A 433 17.13 12.80 -2.31
CA SER A 433 17.59 12.78 -3.71
C SER A 433 17.20 14.08 -4.43
N ALA A 434 18.07 14.55 -5.32
CA ALA A 434 17.78 15.70 -6.15
C ALA A 434 16.58 15.43 -7.07
N GLU A 435 15.83 16.47 -7.43
CA GLU A 435 14.65 16.34 -8.28
C GLU A 435 14.99 15.80 -9.68
N THR A 436 16.16 16.10 -10.17
CA THR A 436 16.68 15.61 -11.45
C THR A 436 16.79 14.09 -11.54
N VAL A 437 16.96 13.40 -10.40
CA VAL A 437 16.97 11.92 -10.35
C VAL A 437 15.66 11.34 -10.85
N PHE A 438 14.54 12.03 -10.60
CA PHE A 438 13.19 11.58 -10.96
C PHE A 438 12.69 12.24 -12.26
N SER A 439 13.59 12.75 -13.10
CA SER A 439 13.26 13.33 -14.40
C SER A 439 13.44 12.31 -15.54
N PRO A 440 12.69 12.43 -16.63
CA PRO A 440 12.86 11.58 -17.81
C PRO A 440 14.29 11.60 -18.37
N GLU A 441 14.97 12.75 -18.27
CA GLU A 441 16.34 12.95 -18.75
C GLU A 441 17.35 12.09 -18.00
N SER A 442 17.09 11.80 -16.72
CA SER A 442 17.98 10.94 -15.90
C SER A 442 18.12 9.53 -16.46
N MET A 443 17.12 9.04 -17.22
CA MET A 443 17.14 7.71 -17.81
C MET A 443 18.03 7.60 -19.06
N ALA A 444 18.23 8.71 -19.79
CA ALA A 444 18.98 8.70 -21.04
C ALA A 444 20.51 8.64 -20.84
N GLY A 445 21.00 9.07 -19.68
CA GLY A 445 22.45 9.16 -19.40
C GLY A 445 23.11 7.88 -18.93
N GLU A 446 22.37 6.91 -18.44
CA GLU A 446 22.92 5.66 -17.86
C GLU A 446 23.06 4.50 -18.84
N SER A 447 22.40 4.59 -19.99
CA SER A 447 22.43 3.54 -21.02
C SER A 447 23.66 3.61 -21.95
N VAL A 448 24.62 4.46 -21.69
CA VAL A 448 25.84 4.70 -22.48
C VAL A 448 27.11 4.23 -21.76
N ARG A 449 26.98 3.55 -20.63
CA ARG A 449 28.13 3.00 -19.88
C ARG A 449 28.22 1.50 -19.99
#